data_fa7d10fe949fbcbf268b98455b22cb3e
#
_entry.id   fa7d10fe949fbcbf268b98455b22cb3e
#
_cell.length_a   1.000
_cell.length_b   1.000
_cell.length_c   1.000
_cell.angle_alpha   90.00
_cell.angle_beta   90.00
_cell.angle_gamma   90.00
#
_symmetry.space_group_name_H-M   'P 1'
#
loop_
_entity.id
_entity.type
_entity.pdbx_description
1 polymer ?
#
loop_
_entity_poly.entity_id
_entity_poly.type
_entity_poly.pdbx_seq_one_letter_code
_entity_poly.pdbx_strand_id
1 'polypeptide(L)'
;MSRLLGVGLLILGLIGCAKFPEQPVAPISRDRLVITLVYDAPIDPNFFYYIAIDDDGDPTTGPLPALTRPWGNGWGVPLDENLGSRIRFFVEIFRQSAQVFRIQVFEPPFTAQPLGPALDLAFPQPNQIRVTVDLRQFFPSPDPLPERLELNFISVNELKTNPYDNTPRTGFDALGATGNEFISIPLTSTQTFQNGQGWVREVSGDCPIDALDLADWEVRVVRGE
;
A
#
# COMPACT_ATOMS: atom_id res chain seq x y z
N MET A 1 66.68 -39.61 34.51
CA MET A 1 65.85 -38.65 35.27
C MET A 1 65.72 -37.35 34.45
N SER A 2 64.65 -37.18 33.71
CA SER A 2 64.43 -35.95 32.92
C SER A 2 63.04 -35.46 33.23
N ARG A 3 62.91 -34.25 33.77
CA ARG A 3 61.66 -33.57 34.13
C ARG A 3 61.22 -32.70 32.95
N LEU A 4 60.11 -33.07 32.34
CA LEU A 4 59.44 -32.21 31.38
C LEU A 4 58.51 -31.25 32.14
N LEU A 5 58.81 -29.95 32.01
CA LEU A 5 57.90 -28.86 32.42
C LEU A 5 56.87 -28.60 31.28
N GLY A 6 55.61 -28.83 31.58
CA GLY A 6 54.50 -28.45 30.71
C GLY A 6 54.15 -26.98 30.93
N VAL A 7 54.30 -26.18 29.88
CA VAL A 7 53.82 -24.78 29.84
C VAL A 7 52.36 -24.81 29.39
N GLY A 8 51.44 -24.50 30.31
CA GLY A 8 50.01 -24.30 30.01
C GLY A 8 49.78 -22.92 29.41
N LEU A 9 49.38 -22.86 28.15
CA LEU A 9 49.01 -21.64 27.48
C LEU A 9 47.53 -21.30 27.78
N LEU A 10 47.30 -20.31 28.62
CA LEU A 10 45.97 -19.80 28.98
C LEU A 10 45.49 -18.85 27.88
N ILE A 11 44.60 -19.32 27.00
CA ILE A 11 43.96 -18.46 25.99
C ILE A 11 42.76 -17.75 26.65
N LEU A 12 42.93 -16.47 27.01
CA LEU A 12 41.82 -15.60 27.38
C LEU A 12 41.06 -15.20 26.11
N GLY A 13 39.90 -15.82 25.89
CA GLY A 13 38.96 -15.42 24.87
C GLY A 13 38.33 -14.06 25.22
N LEU A 14 38.69 -12.98 24.52
CA LEU A 14 38.00 -11.70 24.56
C LEU A 14 36.66 -11.86 23.85
N ILE A 15 35.59 -12.06 24.62
CA ILE A 15 34.20 -11.95 24.12
C ILE A 15 33.91 -10.45 23.99
N GLY A 16 34.31 -9.89 22.87
CA GLY A 16 33.89 -8.53 22.46
C GLY A 16 32.45 -8.60 22.01
N CYS A 17 31.49 -8.18 22.85
CA CYS A 17 30.16 -7.82 22.38
C CYS A 17 30.29 -6.62 21.44
N ALA A 18 30.33 -6.85 20.13
CA ALA A 18 30.17 -5.81 19.16
C ALA A 18 28.74 -5.24 19.32
N LYS A 19 28.60 -4.12 20.01
CA LYS A 19 27.38 -3.30 19.92
C LYS A 19 27.33 -2.82 18.47
N PHE A 20 26.35 -3.30 17.72
CA PHE A 20 25.99 -2.62 16.46
C PHE A 20 25.64 -1.18 16.80
N PRO A 21 26.18 -0.19 16.08
CA PRO A 21 25.76 1.19 16.26
C PRO A 21 24.25 1.21 16.01
N GLU A 22 23.49 1.68 16.99
CA GLU A 22 22.08 1.93 16.82
C GLU A 22 21.97 2.90 15.64
N GLN A 23 21.42 2.44 14.53
CA GLN A 23 21.10 3.36 13.43
C GLN A 23 20.13 4.39 14.01
N PRO A 24 20.39 5.69 13.83
CA PRO A 24 19.45 6.70 14.28
C PRO A 24 18.12 6.40 13.60
N VAL A 25 17.13 6.03 14.39
CA VAL A 25 15.76 5.88 13.90
C VAL A 25 15.37 7.26 13.39
N ALA A 26 15.18 7.37 12.09
CA ALA A 26 14.71 8.63 11.50
C ALA A 26 13.44 9.04 12.26
N PRO A 27 13.32 10.31 12.69
CA PRO A 27 12.12 10.75 13.38
C PRO A 27 10.90 10.44 12.51
N ILE A 28 9.93 9.73 13.07
CA ILE A 28 8.67 9.41 12.36
C ILE A 28 8.08 10.75 11.93
N SER A 29 7.90 10.91 10.63
CA SER A 29 7.26 12.10 10.08
C SER A 29 5.88 12.29 10.71
N ARG A 30 5.49 13.54 10.91
CA ARG A 30 4.14 13.86 11.38
C ARG A 30 3.13 13.90 10.23
N ASP A 31 3.62 13.93 8.97
CA ASP A 31 2.79 13.93 7.77
C ASP A 31 2.33 12.51 7.44
N ARG A 32 1.04 12.21 7.63
CA ARG A 32 0.50 10.84 7.52
C ARG A 32 -0.83 10.81 6.80
N LEU A 33 -1.09 9.68 6.17
CA LEU A 33 -2.44 9.25 5.80
C LEU A 33 -2.90 8.15 6.75
N VAL A 34 -4.08 8.31 7.32
CA VAL A 34 -4.79 7.25 8.04
C VAL A 34 -5.99 6.88 7.17
N ILE A 35 -6.04 5.65 6.70
CA ILE A 35 -7.06 5.16 5.78
C ILE A 35 -7.81 4.04 6.48
N THR A 36 -9.13 4.16 6.51
CA THR A 36 -10.04 3.14 7.06
C THR A 36 -10.94 2.66 5.93
N LEU A 37 -10.97 1.35 5.72
CA LEU A 37 -11.79 0.67 4.72
C LEU A 37 -12.72 -0.31 5.43
N VAL A 38 -13.99 -0.35 5.05
CA VAL A 38 -14.99 -1.27 5.61
C VAL A 38 -15.58 -2.09 4.46
N TYR A 39 -15.58 -3.39 4.61
CA TYR A 39 -16.08 -4.35 3.62
C TYR A 39 -17.39 -4.98 4.10
N ASP A 40 -18.17 -5.55 3.18
CA ASP A 40 -19.46 -6.16 3.51
C ASP A 40 -19.33 -7.46 4.32
N ALA A 41 -18.19 -8.15 4.24
CA ALA A 41 -17.90 -9.35 5.02
C ALA A 41 -16.54 -9.26 5.73
N PRO A 42 -16.21 -10.18 6.64
CA PRO A 42 -14.90 -10.26 7.27
C PRO A 42 -13.76 -10.32 6.26
N ILE A 43 -12.66 -9.61 6.56
CA ILE A 43 -11.45 -9.58 5.75
C ILE A 43 -10.90 -10.99 5.56
N ASP A 44 -10.76 -11.43 4.31
CA ASP A 44 -10.07 -12.69 4.00
C ASP A 44 -8.56 -12.45 3.89
N PRO A 45 -7.73 -13.08 4.74
CA PRO A 45 -6.29 -12.89 4.72
C PRO A 45 -5.60 -13.46 3.45
N ASN A 46 -6.32 -14.20 2.62
CA ASN A 46 -5.80 -14.72 1.35
C ASN A 46 -6.09 -13.79 0.16
N PHE A 47 -6.91 -12.76 0.35
CA PHE A 47 -7.18 -11.75 -0.65
C PHE A 47 -6.19 -10.60 -0.54
N PHE A 48 -6.09 -9.81 -1.59
CA PHE A 48 -5.21 -8.65 -1.68
C PHE A 48 -6.04 -7.38 -1.65
N TYR A 49 -5.65 -6.44 -0.79
CA TYR A 49 -6.28 -5.14 -0.67
C TYR A 49 -5.23 -4.07 -0.96
N TYR A 50 -5.52 -3.18 -1.89
CA TYR A 50 -4.58 -2.17 -2.36
C TYR A 50 -5.12 -0.77 -2.12
N ILE A 51 -4.23 0.11 -1.69
CA ILE A 51 -4.42 1.55 -1.78
C ILE A 51 -3.52 2.01 -2.91
N ALA A 52 -4.11 2.28 -4.05
CA ALA A 52 -3.42 2.78 -5.23
C ALA A 52 -3.33 4.31 -5.17
N ILE A 53 -2.17 4.87 -5.53
CA ILE A 53 -1.85 6.29 -5.34
C ILE A 53 -1.21 6.83 -6.62
N ASP A 54 -1.75 7.96 -7.09
CA ASP A 54 -1.15 8.84 -8.08
C ASP A 54 -0.78 10.18 -7.45
N ASP A 55 0.29 10.81 -7.95
CA ASP A 55 0.82 12.08 -7.44
C ASP A 55 1.13 13.09 -8.55
N ASP A 56 0.56 12.90 -9.75
CA ASP A 56 0.84 13.78 -10.89
C ASP A 56 0.19 15.17 -10.78
N GLY A 57 -0.73 15.34 -9.82
CA GLY A 57 -1.43 16.58 -9.53
C GLY A 57 -2.56 16.90 -10.52
N ASP A 58 -2.87 16.01 -11.45
CA ASP A 58 -4.00 16.14 -12.36
C ASP A 58 -5.25 15.45 -11.79
N PRO A 59 -6.25 16.20 -11.28
CA PRO A 59 -7.44 15.60 -10.70
C PRO A 59 -8.38 14.93 -11.72
N THR A 60 -8.04 14.95 -13.00
CA THR A 60 -8.83 14.31 -14.08
C THR A 60 -8.30 12.93 -14.44
N THR A 61 -7.12 12.59 -13.96
CA THR A 61 -6.48 11.28 -14.10
C THR A 61 -6.22 10.70 -12.71
N GLY A 62 -6.17 9.37 -12.60
CA GLY A 62 -5.93 8.75 -11.30
C GLY A 62 -5.80 7.23 -11.38
N PRO A 63 -5.59 6.59 -10.24
CA PRO A 63 -5.31 5.17 -10.18
C PRO A 63 -6.57 4.34 -10.41
N LEU A 64 -6.82 3.95 -11.66
CA LEU A 64 -7.94 3.08 -12.03
C LEU A 64 -7.52 1.60 -12.02
N PRO A 65 -8.46 0.68 -11.78
CA PRO A 65 -8.20 -0.75 -11.81
C PRO A 65 -7.83 -1.23 -13.23
N ALA A 66 -6.92 -2.18 -13.32
CA ALA A 66 -6.53 -2.78 -14.60
C ALA A 66 -7.61 -3.76 -15.09
N LEU A 67 -8.46 -3.30 -16.00
CA LEU A 67 -9.59 -4.06 -16.53
C LEU A 67 -9.30 -4.76 -17.85
N THR A 68 -8.21 -4.38 -18.52
CA THR A 68 -7.79 -4.92 -19.82
C THR A 68 -6.62 -5.89 -19.65
N ARG A 69 -6.44 -6.74 -20.66
CA ARG A 69 -5.25 -7.61 -20.71
C ARG A 69 -3.97 -6.78 -20.76
N PRO A 70 -2.85 -7.29 -20.23
CA PRO A 70 -2.68 -8.66 -19.72
C PRO A 70 -3.18 -8.88 -18.26
N TRP A 71 -3.48 -7.86 -17.51
CA TRP A 71 -3.73 -7.95 -16.07
C TRP A 71 -5.20 -7.89 -15.66
N GLY A 72 -6.11 -7.86 -16.53
CA GLY A 72 -7.54 -7.59 -16.43
C GLY A 72 -8.37 -8.17 -15.26
N ASN A 73 -7.82 -8.28 -14.06
CA ASN A 73 -8.52 -8.75 -12.85
C ASN A 73 -8.71 -7.68 -11.77
N GLY A 74 -8.55 -6.41 -12.14
CA GLY A 74 -8.65 -5.28 -11.22
C GLY A 74 -7.30 -4.72 -10.79
N TRP A 75 -6.31 -5.57 -10.50
CA TRP A 75 -4.98 -5.12 -10.09
C TRP A 75 -3.96 -5.25 -11.22
N GLY A 76 -3.14 -4.23 -11.37
CA GLY A 76 -2.05 -4.14 -12.33
C GLY A 76 -1.82 -2.71 -12.76
N VAL A 77 -0.76 -2.48 -13.52
CA VAL A 77 -0.48 -1.19 -14.13
C VAL A 77 -0.98 -1.24 -15.56
N PRO A 78 -1.87 -0.33 -15.99
CA PRO A 78 -2.31 -0.24 -17.35
C PRO A 78 -1.14 -0.04 -18.31
N LEU A 79 -1.18 -0.71 -19.46
CA LEU A 79 -0.17 -0.57 -20.50
C LEU A 79 -0.26 0.73 -21.29
N ASP A 80 -1.38 1.38 -21.23
CA ASP A 80 -1.69 2.54 -22.06
C ASP A 80 -1.97 3.75 -21.17
N GLU A 81 -1.04 4.68 -21.14
CA GLU A 81 -1.21 5.96 -20.45
C GLU A 81 -2.42 6.76 -20.97
N ASN A 82 -2.88 6.46 -22.20
CA ASN A 82 -4.08 7.09 -22.76
C ASN A 82 -5.38 6.59 -22.11
N LEU A 83 -5.35 5.52 -21.34
CA LEU A 83 -6.52 5.05 -20.58
C LEU A 83 -6.76 5.84 -19.28
N GLY A 84 -5.94 6.85 -19.00
CA GLY A 84 -6.13 7.75 -17.84
C GLY A 84 -5.83 7.12 -16.49
N SER A 85 -5.33 5.88 -16.46
CA SER A 85 -4.97 5.23 -15.20
C SER A 85 -3.50 5.40 -14.91
N ARG A 86 -3.22 5.91 -13.71
CA ARG A 86 -1.85 6.11 -13.22
C ARG A 86 -1.74 5.59 -11.80
N ILE A 87 -0.88 4.60 -11.59
CA ILE A 87 -0.53 4.12 -10.26
C ILE A 87 0.97 4.31 -10.12
N ARG A 88 1.39 5.25 -9.28
CA ARG A 88 2.81 5.53 -9.02
C ARG A 88 3.30 4.88 -7.74
N PHE A 89 2.46 4.87 -6.74
CA PHE A 89 2.70 4.21 -5.48
C PHE A 89 1.50 3.34 -5.10
N PHE A 90 1.73 2.38 -4.24
CA PHE A 90 0.63 1.63 -3.64
C PHE A 90 1.01 1.08 -2.27
N VAL A 91 -0.01 0.83 -1.47
CA VAL A 91 0.08 0.02 -0.26
C VAL A 91 -0.59 -1.31 -0.55
N GLU A 92 0.15 -2.40 -0.39
CA GLU A 92 -0.39 -3.75 -0.45
C GLU A 92 -0.68 -4.24 0.96
N ILE A 93 -1.90 -4.70 1.20
CA ILE A 93 -2.33 -5.34 2.44
C ILE A 93 -2.64 -6.79 2.12
N PHE A 94 -1.82 -7.69 2.65
CA PHE A 94 -1.92 -9.12 2.42
C PHE A 94 -1.43 -9.89 3.65
N ARG A 95 -2.18 -10.94 4.06
CA ARG A 95 -1.82 -11.79 5.21
C ARG A 95 -1.49 -11.01 6.48
N GLN A 96 -2.28 -9.99 6.79
CA GLN A 96 -2.10 -9.12 7.97
C GLN A 96 -0.79 -8.32 7.97
N SER A 97 -0.23 -8.07 6.81
CA SER A 97 0.93 -7.20 6.60
C SER A 97 0.56 -6.06 5.65
N ALA A 98 1.07 -4.87 5.88
CA ALA A 98 0.94 -3.73 4.98
C ALA A 98 2.33 -3.26 4.54
N GLN A 99 2.58 -3.30 3.24
CA GLN A 99 3.83 -2.90 2.62
C GLN A 99 3.59 -1.76 1.63
N VAL A 100 4.50 -0.79 1.63
CA VAL A 100 4.46 0.38 0.74
C VAL A 100 5.41 0.15 -0.42
N PHE A 101 4.97 0.47 -1.64
CA PHE A 101 5.73 0.28 -2.86
C PHE A 101 5.71 1.52 -3.75
N ARG A 102 6.79 1.66 -4.55
CA ARG A 102 6.86 2.56 -5.69
C ARG A 102 6.97 1.75 -6.98
N ILE A 103 6.21 2.07 -7.99
CA ILE A 103 6.34 1.47 -9.31
C ILE A 103 7.57 2.08 -10.01
N GLN A 104 8.45 1.23 -10.53
CA GLN A 104 9.68 1.62 -11.21
C GLN A 104 9.59 1.46 -12.72
N VAL A 105 8.90 0.41 -13.18
CA VAL A 105 8.73 0.10 -14.60
C VAL A 105 7.25 -0.08 -14.86
N PHE A 106 6.70 0.70 -15.75
CA PHE A 106 5.28 0.76 -16.07
C PHE A 106 4.87 -0.20 -17.19
N GLU A 107 5.84 -0.85 -17.85
CA GLU A 107 5.58 -1.88 -18.87
C GLU A 107 5.62 -3.28 -18.24
N PRO A 108 4.80 -4.24 -18.72
CA PRO A 108 4.81 -5.61 -18.22
C PRO A 108 6.09 -6.37 -18.56
N PRO A 109 6.57 -7.17 -17.60
CA PRO A 109 6.12 -7.22 -16.21
C PRO A 109 6.56 -5.94 -15.49
N PHE A 110 5.63 -5.21 -14.92
CA PHE A 110 5.99 -4.04 -14.12
C PHE A 110 6.79 -4.46 -12.88
N THR A 111 7.69 -3.60 -12.44
CA THR A 111 8.48 -3.81 -11.24
C THR A 111 8.14 -2.76 -10.20
N ALA A 112 8.01 -3.20 -8.95
CA ALA A 112 7.78 -2.33 -7.82
C ALA A 112 8.93 -2.45 -6.83
N GLN A 113 9.38 -1.29 -6.33
CA GLN A 113 10.38 -1.19 -5.28
C GLN A 113 9.67 -1.11 -3.93
N PRO A 114 9.97 -1.99 -2.97
CA PRO A 114 9.47 -1.82 -1.61
C PRO A 114 10.11 -0.59 -0.95
N LEU A 115 9.27 0.24 -0.34
CA LEU A 115 9.68 1.42 0.43
C LEU A 115 9.68 1.13 1.95
N GLY A 116 9.17 -0.03 2.36
CA GLY A 116 9.09 -0.49 3.74
C GLY A 116 7.65 -0.76 4.20
N PRO A 117 7.48 -1.19 5.44
CA PRO A 117 6.14 -1.43 6.00
C PRO A 117 5.40 -0.10 6.22
N ALA A 118 4.07 -0.16 6.23
CA ALA A 118 3.24 0.93 6.74
C ALA A 118 3.57 1.20 8.21
N LEU A 119 3.27 2.41 8.70
CA LEU A 119 3.51 2.77 10.10
C LEU A 119 2.64 1.98 11.08
N ASP A 120 1.41 1.68 10.68
CA ASP A 120 0.46 0.91 11.48
C ASP A 120 -0.51 0.18 10.57
N LEU A 121 -0.92 -1.02 10.97
CA LEU A 121 -1.99 -1.80 10.39
C LEU A 121 -2.82 -2.39 11.51
N ALA A 122 -4.11 -2.12 11.51
CA ALA A 122 -5.05 -2.64 12.49
C ALA A 122 -6.33 -3.15 11.81
N PHE A 123 -6.98 -4.10 12.46
CA PHE A 123 -8.29 -4.63 12.11
C PHE A 123 -9.26 -4.34 13.26
N PRO A 124 -9.79 -3.09 13.38
CA PRO A 124 -10.63 -2.70 14.50
C PRO A 124 -11.93 -3.51 14.62
N GLN A 125 -12.42 -3.99 13.49
CA GLN A 125 -13.55 -4.91 13.36
C GLN A 125 -13.19 -6.03 12.36
N PRO A 126 -13.89 -7.16 12.35
CA PRO A 126 -13.56 -8.27 11.45
C PRO A 126 -13.59 -7.90 9.96
N ASN A 127 -14.41 -6.95 9.57
CA ASN A 127 -14.59 -6.45 8.21
C ASN A 127 -13.92 -5.08 7.97
N GLN A 128 -13.01 -4.65 8.85
CA GLN A 128 -12.43 -3.31 8.76
C GLN A 128 -10.90 -3.38 8.73
N ILE A 129 -10.32 -2.66 7.79
CA ILE A 129 -8.88 -2.40 7.70
C ILE A 129 -8.64 -0.94 8.09
N ARG A 130 -7.68 -0.68 8.99
CA ARG A 130 -7.14 0.66 9.20
C ARG A 130 -5.63 0.61 9.02
N VAL A 131 -5.13 1.40 8.08
CA VAL A 131 -3.70 1.50 7.80
C VAL A 131 -3.24 2.94 7.95
N THR A 132 -2.05 3.13 8.52
CA THR A 132 -1.39 4.44 8.62
C THR A 132 -0.09 4.39 7.83
N VAL A 133 0.10 5.33 6.90
CA VAL A 133 1.31 5.46 6.11
C VAL A 133 1.97 6.81 6.35
N ASP A 134 3.29 6.84 6.32
CA ASP A 134 4.07 8.06 6.36
C ASP A 134 4.17 8.63 4.94
N LEU A 135 3.71 9.86 4.73
CA LEU A 135 3.85 10.53 3.44
C LEU A 135 5.32 10.68 3.01
N ARG A 136 6.25 10.68 3.96
CA ARG A 136 7.68 10.74 3.68
C ARG A 136 8.29 9.43 3.19
N GLN A 137 7.57 8.32 3.27
CA GLN A 137 7.95 7.10 2.55
C GLN A 137 7.78 7.26 1.04
N PHE A 138 6.76 7.98 0.59
CA PHE A 138 6.53 8.29 -0.82
C PHE A 138 7.41 9.44 -1.31
N PHE A 139 7.51 10.50 -0.49
CA PHE A 139 8.18 11.78 -0.81
C PHE A 139 9.27 12.09 0.22
N PRO A 140 10.47 11.49 0.06
CA PRO A 140 11.57 11.69 1.00
C PRO A 140 11.99 13.17 1.10
N SER A 141 12.33 13.62 2.31
CA SER A 141 12.93 14.95 2.49
C SER A 141 14.27 15.04 1.73
N PRO A 142 14.59 16.18 1.05
CA PRO A 142 13.95 17.50 1.17
C PRO A 142 12.78 17.74 0.19
N ASP A 143 12.33 16.75 -0.58
CA ASP A 143 11.29 16.95 -1.58
C ASP A 143 10.00 17.50 -0.92
N PRO A 144 9.34 18.49 -1.54
CA PRO A 144 8.05 18.96 -1.07
C PRO A 144 7.01 17.84 -1.19
N LEU A 145 6.02 17.84 -0.31
CA LEU A 145 4.84 17.01 -0.53
C LEU A 145 4.01 17.61 -1.68
N PRO A 146 3.38 16.78 -2.52
CA PRO A 146 2.46 17.26 -3.54
C PRO A 146 1.29 18.01 -2.89
N GLU A 147 0.61 18.85 -3.65
CA GLU A 147 -0.56 19.57 -3.16
C GLU A 147 -1.76 18.66 -2.95
N ARG A 148 -1.80 17.56 -3.70
CA ARG A 148 -2.88 16.55 -3.68
C ARG A 148 -2.36 15.17 -4.04
N LEU A 149 -3.16 14.17 -3.73
CA LEU A 149 -3.01 12.79 -4.21
C LEU A 149 -4.35 12.29 -4.76
N GLU A 150 -4.29 11.50 -5.79
CA GLU A 150 -5.40 10.70 -6.28
C GLU A 150 -5.29 9.29 -5.69
N LEU A 151 -6.41 8.79 -5.11
CA LEU A 151 -6.46 7.50 -4.43
C LEU A 151 -7.56 6.62 -4.99
N ASN A 152 -7.28 5.33 -5.06
CA ASN A 152 -8.28 4.28 -5.26
C ASN A 152 -8.04 3.13 -4.28
N PHE A 153 -9.12 2.45 -3.89
CA PHE A 153 -9.08 1.28 -3.01
C PHE A 153 -9.51 0.07 -3.85
N ILE A 154 -8.55 -0.78 -4.15
CA ILE A 154 -8.76 -1.91 -5.07
C ILE A 154 -8.56 -3.20 -4.28
N SER A 155 -9.53 -4.10 -4.36
CA SER A 155 -9.45 -5.43 -3.76
C SER A 155 -9.55 -6.51 -4.83
N VAL A 156 -8.74 -7.58 -4.70
CA VAL A 156 -8.76 -8.70 -5.64
C VAL A 156 -8.56 -10.03 -4.90
N ASN A 157 -9.22 -11.08 -5.39
CA ASN A 157 -9.08 -12.41 -4.79
C ASN A 157 -7.81 -13.14 -5.23
N GLU A 158 -7.21 -12.76 -6.36
CA GLU A 158 -5.99 -13.37 -6.88
C GLU A 158 -5.15 -12.38 -7.68
N LEU A 159 -3.85 -12.62 -7.75
CA LEU A 159 -2.95 -11.86 -8.62
C LEU A 159 -2.72 -12.60 -9.94
N LYS A 160 -2.90 -11.90 -11.05
CA LYS A 160 -2.52 -12.38 -12.38
C LYS A 160 -1.03 -12.16 -12.60
N THR A 161 -0.25 -13.22 -12.56
CA THR A 161 1.20 -13.18 -12.75
C THR A 161 1.62 -13.55 -14.18
N ASN A 162 0.71 -14.13 -14.96
CA ASN A 162 0.96 -14.52 -16.34
C ASN A 162 0.18 -13.59 -17.28
N PRO A 163 0.84 -12.75 -18.11
CA PRO A 163 0.17 -11.85 -19.05
C PRO A 163 -0.61 -12.57 -20.15
N TYR A 164 -0.38 -13.87 -20.33
CA TYR A 164 -1.10 -14.70 -21.31
C TYR A 164 -2.27 -15.46 -20.69
N ASP A 165 -2.51 -15.28 -19.39
CA ASP A 165 -3.66 -15.89 -18.71
C ASP A 165 -4.95 -15.25 -19.20
N ASN A 166 -5.78 -16.07 -19.87
CA ASN A 166 -7.05 -15.67 -20.44
C ASN A 166 -8.25 -16.08 -19.58
N THR A 167 -8.01 -16.60 -18.38
CA THR A 167 -9.13 -16.97 -17.48
C THR A 167 -9.98 -15.72 -17.16
N PRO A 168 -11.30 -15.87 -17.07
CA PRO A 168 -12.17 -14.78 -16.63
C PRO A 168 -11.76 -14.23 -15.28
N ARG A 169 -12.05 -12.97 -15.00
CA ARG A 169 -11.92 -12.40 -13.67
C ARG A 169 -12.80 -13.16 -12.71
N THR A 170 -12.27 -13.46 -11.54
CA THR A 170 -13.00 -14.19 -10.52
C THR A 170 -13.54 -13.30 -9.41
N GLY A 171 -12.91 -12.14 -9.16
CA GLY A 171 -13.41 -11.15 -8.21
C GLY A 171 -12.44 -9.99 -8.08
N PHE A 172 -12.96 -8.80 -8.21
CA PHE A 172 -12.30 -7.56 -7.82
C PHE A 172 -13.37 -6.53 -7.46
N ASP A 173 -12.96 -5.55 -6.67
CA ASP A 173 -13.70 -4.34 -6.41
C ASP A 173 -12.76 -3.12 -6.44
N ALA A 174 -13.31 -1.94 -6.71
CA ALA A 174 -12.61 -0.66 -6.68
C ALA A 174 -13.64 0.47 -6.54
N LEU A 175 -13.19 1.67 -6.19
CA LEU A 175 -14.07 2.81 -5.91
C LEU A 175 -15.09 3.11 -7.01
N GLY A 176 -16.33 3.35 -6.56
CA GLY A 176 -17.50 3.71 -7.37
C GLY A 176 -18.26 2.50 -7.87
N ALA A 177 -19.57 2.63 -8.04
CA ALA A 177 -20.52 1.56 -8.37
C ALA A 177 -20.17 0.70 -9.61
N THR A 178 -19.19 1.11 -10.40
CA THR A 178 -18.67 0.37 -11.55
C THR A 178 -17.18 0.08 -11.43
N GLY A 179 -16.57 0.41 -10.27
CA GLY A 179 -15.16 0.20 -9.98
C GLY A 179 -14.21 1.00 -10.89
N ASN A 180 -14.62 2.16 -11.38
CA ASN A 180 -13.82 2.99 -12.30
C ASN A 180 -13.68 4.44 -11.85
N GLU A 181 -13.83 4.70 -10.57
CA GLU A 181 -13.69 6.02 -10.00
C GLU A 181 -12.46 6.09 -9.07
N PHE A 182 -12.06 7.30 -8.70
CA PHE A 182 -11.00 7.58 -7.74
C PHE A 182 -11.31 8.89 -7.02
N ILE A 183 -10.67 9.12 -5.87
CA ILE A 183 -10.80 10.36 -5.11
C ILE A 183 -9.52 11.18 -5.21
N SER A 184 -9.67 12.51 -5.35
CA SER A 184 -8.54 13.45 -5.32
C SER A 184 -8.56 14.22 -4.01
N ILE A 185 -7.57 14.00 -3.14
CA ILE A 185 -7.49 14.58 -1.81
C ILE A 185 -6.38 15.63 -1.71
N PRO A 186 -6.66 16.86 -1.23
CA PRO A 186 -5.62 17.84 -0.95
C PRO A 186 -4.81 17.46 0.29
N LEU A 187 -3.49 17.69 0.22
CA LEU A 187 -2.56 17.45 1.33
C LEU A 187 -2.16 18.73 2.09
N THR A 188 -2.82 19.85 1.84
CA THR A 188 -2.40 21.16 2.35
C THR A 188 -2.68 21.37 3.84
N SER A 189 -3.62 20.62 4.42
CA SER A 189 -4.03 20.74 5.82
C SER A 189 -4.48 19.41 6.41
N THR A 190 -4.54 19.34 7.75
CA THR A 190 -5.17 18.21 8.45
C THR A 190 -6.67 18.24 8.22
N GLN A 191 -7.21 17.19 7.58
CA GLN A 191 -8.64 17.06 7.28
C GLN A 191 -9.04 15.60 7.05
N THR A 192 -10.35 15.35 7.09
CA THR A 192 -10.93 14.02 6.90
C THR A 192 -11.89 14.04 5.72
N PHE A 193 -11.82 13.01 4.89
CA PHE A 193 -12.66 12.74 3.73
C PHE A 193 -13.39 11.42 3.96
N GLN A 194 -14.68 11.38 3.64
CA GLN A 194 -15.52 10.22 3.92
C GLN A 194 -16.42 9.90 2.73
N ASN A 195 -16.79 8.66 2.62
CA ASN A 195 -17.77 8.17 1.67
C ASN A 195 -19.06 9.02 1.70
N GLY A 196 -19.53 9.40 0.52
CA GLY A 196 -20.80 10.14 0.35
C GLY A 196 -20.79 11.63 0.72
N GLN A 197 -19.67 12.21 1.15
CA GLN A 197 -19.56 13.63 1.50
C GLN A 197 -19.07 14.50 0.30
N GLY A 198 -19.73 14.38 -0.85
CA GLY A 198 -19.35 15.12 -2.06
C GLY A 198 -18.17 14.50 -2.82
N TRP A 199 -17.74 13.34 -2.42
CA TRP A 199 -16.72 12.48 -3.02
C TRP A 199 -17.37 11.28 -3.71
N VAL A 200 -16.55 10.45 -4.34
CA VAL A 200 -17.02 9.18 -4.90
C VAL A 200 -17.80 8.40 -3.85
N ARG A 201 -19.02 8.03 -4.20
CA ARG A 201 -19.87 7.23 -3.33
C ARG A 201 -19.66 5.76 -3.60
N GLU A 202 -19.16 5.09 -2.59
CA GLU A 202 -19.14 3.65 -2.57
C GLU A 202 -20.51 3.07 -2.22
N VAL A 203 -20.87 1.97 -2.84
CA VAL A 203 -22.17 1.33 -2.70
C VAL A 203 -21.95 -0.15 -2.42
N SER A 204 -22.38 -0.59 -1.25
CA SER A 204 -22.38 -2.01 -0.87
C SER A 204 -23.19 -2.87 -1.86
N GLY A 205 -22.69 -4.05 -2.20
CA GLY A 205 -23.37 -5.06 -3.00
C GLY A 205 -23.10 -4.99 -4.52
N ASP A 206 -22.11 -4.23 -4.96
CA ASP A 206 -21.72 -4.17 -6.38
C ASP A 206 -20.61 -5.17 -6.74
N CYS A 207 -19.89 -5.72 -5.75
CA CYS A 207 -18.98 -6.84 -5.92
C CYS A 207 -19.64 -8.18 -5.54
N PRO A 208 -19.51 -9.25 -6.36
CA PRO A 208 -20.13 -10.54 -6.08
C PRO A 208 -19.45 -11.33 -4.94
N ILE A 209 -18.35 -10.84 -4.38
CA ILE A 209 -17.61 -11.44 -3.28
C ILE A 209 -17.59 -10.44 -2.12
N ASP A 210 -18.46 -10.63 -1.14
CA ASP A 210 -18.67 -9.71 -0.02
C ASP A 210 -17.37 -9.31 0.73
N ALA A 211 -16.36 -10.19 0.80
CA ALA A 211 -15.07 -9.90 1.43
C ALA A 211 -14.16 -8.99 0.58
N LEU A 212 -14.50 -8.74 -0.68
CA LEU A 212 -13.86 -7.76 -1.55
C LEU A 212 -14.70 -6.48 -1.70
N ASP A 213 -16.01 -6.57 -1.42
CA ASP A 213 -17.00 -5.51 -1.61
C ASP A 213 -16.76 -4.38 -0.59
N LEU A 214 -16.23 -3.26 -1.07
CA LEU A 214 -15.96 -2.08 -0.25
C LEU A 214 -17.26 -1.34 0.02
N ALA A 215 -17.73 -1.35 1.25
CA ALA A 215 -18.99 -0.71 1.66
C ALA A 215 -18.81 0.74 2.14
N ASP A 216 -17.66 1.05 2.73
CA ASP A 216 -17.40 2.40 3.27
C ASP A 216 -15.90 2.70 3.36
N TRP A 217 -15.55 3.99 3.32
CA TRP A 217 -14.17 4.42 3.43
C TRP A 217 -14.04 5.78 4.13
N GLU A 218 -12.90 5.96 4.80
CA GLU A 218 -12.46 7.23 5.37
C GLU A 218 -10.96 7.42 5.10
N VAL A 219 -10.58 8.63 4.69
CA VAL A 219 -9.18 9.07 4.58
C VAL A 219 -8.97 10.29 5.44
N ARG A 220 -8.04 10.22 6.39
CA ARG A 220 -7.62 11.35 7.20
C ARG A 220 -6.19 11.74 6.86
N VAL A 221 -6.03 12.96 6.36
CA VAL A 221 -4.72 13.62 6.22
C VAL A 221 -4.34 14.20 7.57
N VAL A 222 -3.14 13.88 8.04
CA VAL A 222 -2.54 14.48 9.26
C VAL A 222 -1.28 15.20 8.83
N ARG A 223 -1.23 16.51 9.09
CA ARG A 223 -0.06 17.35 8.80
C ARG A 223 0.69 17.63 10.08
N GLY A 224 2.02 17.47 10.03
CA GLY A 224 2.89 17.92 11.10
C GLY A 224 2.99 19.45 11.12
N GLU A 225 2.88 20.03 12.29
CA GLU A 225 3.26 21.42 12.55
C GLU A 225 4.79 21.55 12.69
#